data_c458d43da173d8ae1524566efcb2ba05
#
_entry.id   c458d43da173d8ae1524566efcb2ba05
#
_cell.length_a   1.000
_cell.length_b   1.000
_cell.length_c   1.000
_cell.angle_alpha   90.00
_cell.angle_beta   90.00
_cell.angle_gamma   90.00
#
_symmetry.space_group_name_H-M   'P 1'
#
loop_
_entity.id
_entity.type
_entity.pdbx_description
1 polymer ?
#
loop_
_entity_poly.entity_id
_entity_poly.type
_entity_poly.pdbx_seq_one_letter_code
_entity_poly.pdbx_strand_id
1 'polypeptide(L)'
;FSIENWFNNLKHFALLLGYGADLINPYLSLETIRYMISEGNLDLAPEVACKNFLKANLSGVIKTMSKMGISTIASYRGAQIFEAIGLNQSVIDKYFSKTASRVEGIGIDTIASEARHRHSFAFSPRPDERALPLDPGGVYQWRASGEKHLFNPTTIHKLQKATRLGNFEVFREYSNAVNDQSREMYTLRGLMDFRFNEKDAIPLEEVEDASEIVKRFKTGAMS
;
A
#
# COMPACT_ATOMS: atom_id res chain seq x y z
N PHE A 1 14.83 -10.24 10.54
CA PHE A 1 13.60 -9.55 10.10
C PHE A 1 12.67 -9.51 11.29
N SER A 2 12.55 -8.36 11.92
CA SER A 2 11.44 -8.10 12.82
C SER A 2 10.21 -7.84 11.93
N ILE A 3 9.56 -8.91 11.53
CA ILE A 3 8.22 -8.87 10.92
C ILE A 3 7.23 -8.18 11.89
N GLU A 4 7.62 -8.04 13.12
CA GLU A 4 6.88 -7.62 14.29
C GLU A 4 6.38 -6.17 14.26
N ASN A 5 7.09 -5.26 13.65
CA ASN A 5 6.69 -3.86 13.57
C ASN A 5 5.65 -3.54 12.48
N TRP A 6 5.27 -4.52 11.66
CA TRP A 6 4.42 -4.32 10.48
C TRP A 6 3.00 -4.87 10.64
N PHE A 7 2.69 -5.54 11.74
CA PHE A 7 1.41 -6.21 11.96
C PHE A 7 0.25 -5.30 12.35
N ASN A 8 0.32 -4.02 12.06
CA ASN A 8 -0.79 -3.09 12.33
C ASN A 8 -1.85 -3.09 11.23
N ASN A 9 -1.64 -3.82 10.13
CA ASN A 9 -2.53 -3.78 8.99
C ASN A 9 -3.08 -5.18 8.67
N LEU A 10 -4.38 -5.24 8.47
CA LEU A 10 -5.13 -6.40 7.98
C LEU A 10 -4.45 -7.14 6.82
N LYS A 11 -3.86 -6.40 5.87
CA LYS A 11 -3.18 -6.97 4.71
C LYS A 11 -2.02 -7.89 5.08
N HIS A 12 -1.31 -7.59 6.17
CA HIS A 12 -0.22 -8.42 6.64
C HIS A 12 -0.69 -9.78 7.15
N PHE A 13 -1.81 -9.83 7.86
CA PHE A 13 -2.42 -11.10 8.29
C PHE A 13 -2.85 -11.94 7.08
N ALA A 14 -3.52 -11.31 6.12
CA ALA A 14 -3.92 -11.99 4.88
C ALA A 14 -2.71 -12.52 4.10
N LEU A 15 -1.64 -11.73 3.98
CA LEU A 15 -0.40 -12.11 3.31
C LEU A 15 0.27 -13.31 3.97
N LEU A 16 0.47 -13.27 5.29
CA LEU A 16 1.12 -14.36 6.02
C LEU A 16 0.35 -15.67 5.92
N LEU A 17 -0.96 -15.64 6.10
CA LEU A 17 -1.83 -16.80 5.91
C LEU A 17 -1.75 -17.32 4.48
N GLY A 18 -1.76 -16.43 3.49
CA GLY A 18 -1.63 -16.79 2.07
C GLY A 18 -0.28 -17.45 1.75
N TYR A 19 0.80 -17.05 2.40
CA TYR A 19 2.11 -17.71 2.31
C TYR A 19 2.25 -18.97 3.20
N GLY A 20 1.18 -19.37 3.90
CA GLY A 20 1.12 -20.66 4.57
C GLY A 20 1.32 -20.63 6.07
N ALA A 21 1.30 -19.47 6.73
CA ALA A 21 1.36 -19.40 8.18
C ALA A 21 0.13 -20.09 8.80
N ASP A 22 0.38 -20.96 9.80
CA ASP A 22 -0.68 -21.60 10.57
C ASP A 22 -1.12 -20.75 11.75
N LEU A 23 -0.19 -19.99 12.32
CA LEU A 23 -0.40 -19.19 13.51
C LEU A 23 0.30 -17.83 13.35
N ILE A 24 -0.37 -16.78 13.77
CA ILE A 24 0.16 -15.41 13.80
C ILE A 24 -0.01 -14.87 15.22
N ASN A 25 1.09 -14.44 15.84
CA ASN A 25 1.06 -13.77 17.14
C ASN A 25 1.42 -12.28 17.00
N PRO A 26 0.44 -11.37 16.99
CA PRO A 26 0.68 -9.95 16.87
C PRO A 26 1.02 -9.31 18.23
N TYR A 27 1.98 -9.87 18.96
CA TYR A 27 2.23 -9.48 20.34
C TYR A 27 2.57 -7.99 20.49
N LEU A 28 3.34 -7.41 19.57
CA LEU A 28 3.71 -6.01 19.62
C LEU A 28 2.49 -5.09 19.47
N SER A 29 1.56 -5.42 18.58
CA SER A 29 0.30 -4.68 18.43
C SER A 29 -0.54 -4.75 19.71
N LEU A 30 -0.59 -5.91 20.34
CA LEU A 30 -1.32 -6.10 21.60
C LEU A 30 -0.67 -5.32 22.75
N GLU A 31 0.65 -5.31 22.84
CA GLU A 31 1.39 -4.51 23.82
C GLU A 31 1.25 -3.01 23.54
N THR A 32 1.28 -2.59 22.29
CA THR A 32 1.03 -1.19 21.91
C THR A 32 -0.36 -0.72 22.35
N ILE A 33 -1.39 -1.56 22.16
CA ILE A 33 -2.75 -1.26 22.63
C ILE A 33 -2.77 -1.07 24.15
N ARG A 34 -2.14 -1.97 24.90
CA ARG A 34 -2.04 -1.86 26.38
C ARG A 34 -1.30 -0.59 26.80
N TYR A 35 -0.21 -0.28 26.12
CA TYR A 35 0.55 0.95 26.37
C TYR A 35 -0.30 2.20 26.08
N MET A 36 -1.02 2.26 24.98
CA MET A 36 -1.91 3.38 24.66
C MET A 36 -2.99 3.60 25.72
N ILE A 37 -3.50 2.52 26.31
CA ILE A 37 -4.46 2.58 27.42
C ILE A 37 -3.79 3.12 28.68
N SER A 38 -2.59 2.64 29.02
CA SER A 38 -1.85 3.12 30.21
C SER A 38 -1.49 4.60 30.13
N GLU A 39 -1.24 5.12 28.92
CA GLU A 39 -0.96 6.54 28.67
C GLU A 39 -2.25 7.40 28.56
N GLY A 40 -3.42 6.81 28.70
CA GLY A 40 -4.71 7.52 28.59
C GLY A 40 -5.10 7.93 27.16
N ASN A 41 -4.42 7.38 26.14
CA ASN A 41 -4.70 7.65 24.72
C ASN A 41 -5.90 6.84 24.21
N LEU A 42 -6.32 5.81 24.94
CA LEU A 42 -7.44 4.94 24.59
C LEU A 42 -8.23 4.61 25.86
N ASP A 43 -9.48 5.05 25.90
CA ASP A 43 -10.40 4.82 27.02
C ASP A 43 -11.21 3.53 26.82
N LEU A 44 -10.56 2.38 27.02
CA LEU A 44 -11.16 1.05 26.96
C LEU A 44 -10.44 0.10 27.92
N ALA A 45 -11.14 -0.93 28.37
CA ALA A 45 -10.48 -2.02 29.09
C ALA A 45 -9.53 -2.79 28.13
N PRO A 46 -8.30 -3.13 28.56
CA PRO A 46 -7.28 -3.77 27.73
C PRO A 46 -7.77 -5.03 27.03
N GLU A 47 -8.52 -5.87 27.71
CA GLU A 47 -9.07 -7.13 27.17
C GLU A 47 -10.08 -6.86 26.06
N VAL A 48 -10.91 -5.82 26.21
CA VAL A 48 -11.90 -5.40 25.21
C VAL A 48 -11.21 -4.86 23.96
N ALA A 49 -10.23 -3.99 24.15
CA ALA A 49 -9.46 -3.40 23.06
C ALA A 49 -8.70 -4.47 22.26
N CYS A 50 -7.99 -5.37 22.92
CA CYS A 50 -7.28 -6.49 22.31
C CYS A 50 -8.25 -7.41 21.54
N LYS A 51 -9.39 -7.76 22.15
CA LYS A 51 -10.42 -8.57 21.50
C LYS A 51 -10.99 -7.91 20.25
N ASN A 52 -11.24 -6.60 20.31
CA ASN A 52 -11.74 -5.83 19.17
C ASN A 52 -10.70 -5.82 18.04
N PHE A 53 -9.42 -5.63 18.35
CA PHE A 53 -8.34 -5.69 17.38
C PHE A 53 -8.27 -7.05 16.68
N LEU A 54 -8.29 -8.16 17.44
CA LEU A 54 -8.26 -9.51 16.87
C LEU A 54 -9.51 -9.78 16.01
N LYS A 55 -10.70 -9.38 16.48
CA LYS A 55 -11.94 -9.52 15.73
C LYS A 55 -11.92 -8.75 14.42
N ALA A 56 -11.41 -7.52 14.42
CA ALA A 56 -11.27 -6.70 13.22
C ALA A 56 -10.36 -7.36 12.19
N ASN A 57 -9.19 -7.86 12.61
CA ASN A 57 -8.26 -8.56 11.73
C ASN A 57 -8.84 -9.86 11.16
N LEU A 58 -9.52 -10.67 11.99
CA LEU A 58 -10.20 -11.88 11.53
C LEU A 58 -11.28 -11.57 10.49
N SER A 59 -12.14 -10.59 10.78
CA SER A 59 -13.19 -10.16 9.86
C SER A 59 -12.61 -9.67 8.52
N GLY A 60 -11.50 -9.00 8.57
CA GLY A 60 -10.83 -8.53 7.39
C GLY A 60 -10.17 -9.63 6.56
N VAL A 61 -9.56 -10.64 7.19
CA VAL A 61 -9.06 -11.82 6.46
C VAL A 61 -10.23 -12.53 5.75
N ILE A 62 -11.33 -12.75 6.43
CA ILE A 62 -12.54 -13.34 5.84
C ILE A 62 -13.03 -12.51 4.65
N LYS A 63 -13.06 -11.19 4.79
CA LYS A 63 -13.45 -10.28 3.70
C LYS A 63 -12.49 -10.36 2.50
N THR A 64 -11.19 -10.50 2.76
CA THR A 64 -10.17 -10.66 1.72
C THR A 64 -10.39 -11.97 0.95
N MET A 65 -10.56 -13.08 1.67
CA MET A 65 -10.86 -14.39 1.06
C MET A 65 -12.15 -14.35 0.26
N SER A 66 -13.20 -13.75 0.80
CA SER A 66 -14.49 -13.61 0.14
C SER A 66 -14.38 -12.84 -1.18
N LYS A 67 -13.62 -11.73 -1.21
CA LYS A 67 -13.36 -10.97 -2.44
C LYS A 67 -12.60 -11.76 -3.50
N MET A 68 -11.77 -12.70 -3.09
CA MET A 68 -11.02 -13.59 -3.98
C MET A 68 -11.83 -14.83 -4.39
N GLY A 69 -13.04 -15.01 -3.85
CA GLY A 69 -13.88 -16.19 -4.10
C GLY A 69 -13.36 -17.47 -3.43
N ILE A 70 -12.52 -17.35 -2.41
CA ILE A 70 -11.94 -18.49 -1.69
C ILE A 70 -12.70 -18.70 -0.38
N SER A 71 -13.37 -19.84 -0.25
CA SER A 71 -14.27 -20.12 0.87
C SER A 71 -13.62 -20.81 2.07
N THR A 72 -12.45 -21.44 1.90
CA THR A 72 -11.78 -22.18 2.97
C THR A 72 -10.36 -21.67 3.18
N ILE A 73 -9.91 -21.66 4.45
CA ILE A 73 -8.54 -21.25 4.77
C ILE A 73 -7.50 -22.24 4.20
N ALA A 74 -7.85 -23.51 4.09
CA ALA A 74 -6.98 -24.51 3.51
C ALA A 74 -6.67 -24.23 2.04
N SER A 75 -7.66 -23.76 1.28
CA SER A 75 -7.49 -23.37 -0.11
C SER A 75 -6.82 -22.00 -0.28
N TYR A 76 -6.91 -21.14 0.73
CA TYR A 76 -6.25 -19.83 0.72
C TYR A 76 -4.74 -19.94 0.98
N ARG A 77 -4.35 -20.85 1.85
CA ARG A 77 -2.94 -21.06 2.22
C ARG A 77 -2.15 -21.63 1.05
N GLY A 78 -1.08 -20.96 0.66
CA GLY A 78 -0.25 -21.36 -0.47
C GLY A 78 -0.89 -21.23 -1.84
N ALA A 79 -1.97 -20.48 -1.98
CA ALA A 79 -2.73 -20.33 -3.22
C ALA A 79 -1.99 -19.54 -4.32
N GLN A 80 -0.79 -19.00 -4.07
CA GLN A 80 0.01 -18.20 -5.02
C GLN A 80 -0.75 -17.00 -5.62
N ILE A 81 -1.51 -16.33 -4.78
CA ILE A 81 -2.40 -15.22 -5.16
C ILE A 81 -1.73 -13.84 -5.06
N PHE A 82 -0.47 -13.79 -4.67
CA PHE A 82 0.28 -12.56 -4.50
C PHE A 82 1.29 -12.37 -5.62
N GLU A 83 1.58 -11.12 -5.92
CA GLU A 83 2.63 -10.70 -6.82
C GLU A 83 3.61 -9.82 -6.06
N ALA A 84 4.90 -10.04 -6.25
CA ALA A 84 5.94 -9.18 -5.71
C ALA A 84 6.14 -7.98 -6.62
N ILE A 85 6.21 -6.80 -6.04
CA ILE A 85 6.46 -5.55 -6.74
C ILE A 85 7.63 -4.85 -6.07
N GLY A 86 8.63 -4.48 -6.87
CA GLY A 86 9.78 -3.74 -6.39
C GLY A 86 10.81 -4.58 -5.63
N LEU A 87 10.81 -5.91 -5.82
CA LEU A 87 11.84 -6.82 -5.32
C LEU A 87 12.65 -7.41 -6.47
N ASN A 88 13.96 -7.49 -6.28
CA ASN A 88 14.86 -8.11 -7.25
C ASN A 88 14.55 -9.61 -7.39
N GLN A 89 14.66 -10.14 -8.61
CA GLN A 89 14.36 -11.53 -8.91
C GLN A 89 15.16 -12.51 -8.03
N SER A 90 16.40 -12.22 -7.69
CA SER A 90 17.24 -13.07 -6.82
C SER A 90 16.67 -13.23 -5.41
N VAL A 91 15.96 -12.21 -4.88
CA VAL A 91 15.25 -12.27 -3.60
C VAL A 91 14.03 -13.17 -3.72
N ILE A 92 13.29 -13.03 -4.82
CA ILE A 92 12.09 -13.82 -5.09
C ILE A 92 12.43 -15.30 -5.22
N ASP A 93 13.42 -15.64 -6.04
CA ASP A 93 13.82 -17.03 -6.28
C ASP A 93 14.27 -17.74 -5.01
N LYS A 94 14.92 -16.99 -4.10
CA LYS A 94 15.45 -17.55 -2.87
C LYS A 94 14.43 -17.67 -1.74
N TYR A 95 13.55 -16.68 -1.59
CA TYR A 95 12.69 -16.57 -0.39
C TYR A 95 11.19 -16.67 -0.68
N PHE A 96 10.77 -16.43 -1.91
CA PHE A 96 9.36 -16.38 -2.30
C PHE A 96 9.10 -17.27 -3.52
N SER A 97 9.51 -18.50 -3.45
CA SER A 97 9.41 -19.48 -4.55
C SER A 97 8.02 -19.44 -5.22
N LYS A 98 8.00 -19.39 -6.55
CA LYS A 98 6.80 -19.34 -7.38
C LYS A 98 5.95 -18.07 -7.25
N THR A 99 6.41 -17.04 -6.56
CA THR A 99 5.75 -15.74 -6.57
C THR A 99 6.07 -15.02 -7.87
N ALA A 100 5.04 -14.53 -8.56
CA ALA A 100 5.22 -13.74 -9.77
C ALA A 100 5.84 -12.38 -9.43
N SER A 101 6.81 -11.92 -10.21
CA SER A 101 7.39 -10.58 -10.10
C SER A 101 7.58 -10.02 -11.51
N ARG A 102 6.81 -8.96 -11.83
CA ARG A 102 6.88 -8.27 -13.13
C ARG A 102 7.57 -6.92 -13.04
N VAL A 103 7.69 -6.40 -11.83
CA VAL A 103 8.36 -5.12 -11.55
C VAL A 103 9.47 -5.41 -10.55
N GLU A 104 10.69 -5.50 -11.05
CA GLU A 104 11.87 -5.69 -10.22
C GLU A 104 12.20 -4.43 -9.41
N GLY A 105 13.11 -4.55 -8.46
CA GLY A 105 13.52 -3.45 -7.61
C GLY A 105 14.67 -3.80 -6.68
N ILE A 106 14.49 -3.57 -5.38
CA ILE A 106 15.54 -3.65 -4.39
C ILE A 106 15.98 -5.09 -4.08
N GLY A 107 17.26 -5.25 -3.83
CA GLY A 107 17.88 -6.48 -3.36
C GLY A 107 17.90 -6.60 -1.84
N ILE A 108 18.43 -7.72 -1.36
CA ILE A 108 18.52 -8.02 0.08
C ILE A 108 19.40 -7.01 0.83
N ASP A 109 20.43 -6.47 0.18
CA ASP A 109 21.36 -5.51 0.80
C ASP A 109 20.66 -4.19 1.10
N THR A 110 19.82 -3.72 0.19
CA THR A 110 18.99 -2.52 0.40
C THR A 110 18.01 -2.73 1.54
N ILE A 111 17.32 -3.89 1.57
CA ILE A 111 16.41 -4.24 2.66
C ILE A 111 17.14 -4.29 4.00
N ALA A 112 18.34 -4.87 4.04
CA ALA A 112 19.17 -4.93 5.24
C ALA A 112 19.62 -3.53 5.70
N SER A 113 19.98 -2.66 4.76
CA SER A 113 20.37 -1.27 5.04
C SER A 113 19.21 -0.47 5.62
N GLU A 114 18.03 -0.59 5.05
CA GLU A 114 16.82 0.06 5.56
C GLU A 114 16.44 -0.45 6.96
N ALA A 115 16.52 -1.75 7.19
CA ALA A 115 16.26 -2.33 8.51
C ALA A 115 17.27 -1.82 9.56
N ARG A 116 18.56 -1.72 9.19
CA ARG A 116 19.61 -1.14 10.04
C ARG A 116 19.35 0.33 10.33
N HIS A 117 18.93 1.09 9.34
CA HIS A 117 18.60 2.51 9.52
C HIS A 117 17.44 2.69 10.52
N ARG A 118 16.35 1.94 10.36
CA ARG A 118 15.22 1.95 11.30
C ARG A 118 15.65 1.57 12.72
N HIS A 119 16.46 0.53 12.85
CA HIS A 119 17.00 0.11 14.15
C HIS A 119 17.85 1.23 14.79
N SER A 120 18.79 1.79 14.05
CA SER A 120 19.62 2.89 14.54
C SER A 120 18.81 4.11 14.98
N PHE A 121 17.76 4.44 14.20
CA PHE A 121 16.84 5.52 14.57
C PHE A 121 16.08 5.21 15.87
N ALA A 122 15.58 3.97 16.02
CA ALA A 122 14.83 3.56 17.21
C ALA A 122 15.66 3.57 18.51
N PHE A 123 16.94 3.23 18.41
CA PHE A 123 17.85 3.13 19.55
C PHE A 123 18.88 4.27 19.67
N SER A 124 18.72 5.33 18.90
CA SER A 124 19.56 6.53 19.03
C SER A 124 19.33 7.19 20.38
N PRO A 125 20.39 7.69 21.07
CA PRO A 125 20.25 8.53 22.25
C PRO A 125 19.42 9.77 21.90
N ARG A 126 18.34 10.00 22.63
CA ARG A 126 17.44 11.14 22.41
C ARG A 126 17.56 12.12 23.57
N PRO A 127 17.64 13.41 23.31
CA PRO A 127 17.74 14.42 24.38
C PRO A 127 16.49 14.51 25.25
N ASP A 128 15.33 14.12 24.72
CA ASP A 128 14.06 14.11 25.45
C ASP A 128 13.14 13.03 24.91
N GLU A 129 12.93 11.98 25.69
CA GLU A 129 12.05 10.86 25.32
C GLU A 129 10.56 11.24 25.21
N ARG A 130 10.17 12.37 25.83
CA ARG A 130 8.79 12.88 25.81
C ARG A 130 8.45 13.69 24.57
N ALA A 131 9.44 14.07 23.78
CA ALA A 131 9.30 15.02 22.67
C ALA A 131 9.10 14.37 21.28
N LEU A 132 8.91 13.05 21.18
CA LEU A 132 8.64 12.43 19.89
C LEU A 132 7.18 12.63 19.50
N PRO A 133 6.91 13.44 18.48
CA PRO A 133 5.57 13.46 17.91
C PRO A 133 5.26 12.04 17.38
N LEU A 134 4.07 11.57 17.69
CA LEU A 134 3.54 10.37 17.06
C LEU A 134 3.56 10.58 15.54
N ASP A 135 3.83 9.51 14.79
CA ASP A 135 3.69 9.52 13.33
C ASP A 135 2.29 10.07 13.00
N PRO A 136 2.19 11.14 12.19
CA PRO A 136 0.90 11.70 11.78
C PRO A 136 -0.01 10.68 11.09
N GLY A 137 0.53 9.55 10.68
CA GLY A 137 -0.18 8.52 9.94
C GLY A 137 -0.51 8.97 8.52
N GLY A 138 -1.71 8.67 8.05
CA GLY A 138 -2.16 9.14 6.74
C GLY A 138 -2.19 8.06 5.67
N VAL A 139 -1.92 6.80 6.00
CA VAL A 139 -1.96 5.68 5.03
C VAL A 139 -3.35 5.52 4.40
N TYR A 140 -4.40 5.62 5.21
CA TYR A 140 -5.79 5.42 4.75
C TYR A 140 -6.57 6.71 4.54
N GLN A 141 -6.15 7.77 5.18
CA GLN A 141 -6.82 9.06 5.15
C GLN A 141 -5.77 10.16 5.09
N TRP A 142 -5.98 11.13 4.20
CA TRP A 142 -5.05 12.24 4.06
C TRP A 142 -4.83 13.00 5.38
N ARG A 143 -3.58 13.30 5.66
CA ARG A 143 -3.13 14.16 6.77
C ARG A 143 -2.12 15.18 6.26
N ALA A 144 -2.16 16.41 6.76
CA ALA A 144 -1.32 17.52 6.28
C ALA A 144 0.19 17.23 6.31
N SER A 145 0.64 16.50 7.31
CA SER A 145 2.05 16.10 7.51
C SER A 145 2.28 14.59 7.37
N GLY A 146 1.27 13.85 6.89
CA GLY A 146 1.33 12.41 6.71
C GLY A 146 1.76 12.02 5.29
N GLU A 147 1.48 10.76 4.96
CA GLU A 147 1.73 10.22 3.64
C GLU A 147 0.98 11.00 2.57
N LYS A 148 1.62 11.19 1.43
CA LYS A 148 1.05 11.94 0.32
C LYS A 148 0.03 11.07 -0.44
N HIS A 149 -1.07 11.68 -0.87
CA HIS A 149 -2.14 11.05 -1.63
C HIS A 149 -2.39 11.76 -2.94
N LEU A 150 -2.64 10.98 -4.00
CA LEU A 150 -3.04 11.52 -5.30
C LEU A 150 -4.35 12.31 -5.17
N PHE A 151 -5.32 11.76 -4.45
CA PHE A 151 -6.55 12.45 -4.10
C PHE A 151 -6.41 13.09 -2.73
N ASN A 152 -6.18 14.39 -2.73
CA ASN A 152 -6.02 15.22 -1.55
C ASN A 152 -7.00 16.41 -1.60
N PRO A 153 -7.12 17.20 -0.53
CA PRO A 153 -8.07 18.33 -0.51
C PRO A 153 -7.91 19.28 -1.67
N THR A 154 -6.69 19.53 -2.17
CA THR A 154 -6.45 20.45 -3.29
C THR A 154 -6.97 19.87 -4.61
N THR A 155 -6.67 18.62 -4.93
CA THR A 155 -7.12 17.98 -6.17
C THR A 155 -8.63 17.80 -6.18
N ILE A 156 -9.21 17.37 -5.06
CA ILE A 156 -10.66 17.21 -4.91
C ILE A 156 -11.37 18.56 -5.06
N HIS A 157 -10.87 19.61 -4.41
CA HIS A 157 -11.44 20.95 -4.53
C HIS A 157 -11.42 21.47 -5.98
N LYS A 158 -10.28 21.33 -6.67
CA LYS A 158 -10.16 21.77 -8.07
C LYS A 158 -11.13 21.04 -8.98
N LEU A 159 -11.25 19.71 -8.84
CA LEU A 159 -12.18 18.92 -9.63
C LEU A 159 -13.65 19.35 -9.38
N GLN A 160 -14.05 19.48 -8.13
CA GLN A 160 -15.39 19.91 -7.76
C GLN A 160 -15.69 21.32 -8.26
N LYS A 161 -14.73 22.23 -8.16
CA LYS A 161 -14.87 23.60 -8.67
C LYS A 161 -15.05 23.61 -10.19
N ALA A 162 -14.21 22.85 -10.90
CA ALA A 162 -14.27 22.75 -12.36
C ALA A 162 -15.63 22.26 -12.84
N THR A 163 -16.15 21.19 -12.23
CA THR A 163 -17.43 20.59 -12.61
C THR A 163 -18.62 21.51 -12.27
N ARG A 164 -18.62 22.15 -11.11
CA ARG A 164 -19.70 23.06 -10.70
C ARG A 164 -19.80 24.30 -11.56
N LEU A 165 -18.65 24.83 -12.00
CA LEU A 165 -18.58 26.03 -12.84
C LEU A 165 -18.64 25.74 -14.34
N GLY A 166 -18.51 24.47 -14.76
CA GLY A 166 -18.34 24.10 -16.17
C GLY A 166 -17.08 24.73 -16.79
N ASN A 167 -16.04 24.97 -15.98
CA ASN A 167 -14.86 25.72 -16.38
C ASN A 167 -13.68 24.82 -16.73
N PHE A 168 -13.32 24.80 -18.01
CA PHE A 168 -12.24 23.95 -18.52
C PHE A 168 -10.84 24.39 -18.04
N GLU A 169 -10.59 25.67 -17.81
CA GLU A 169 -9.28 26.11 -17.28
C GLU A 169 -9.04 25.59 -15.87
N VAL A 170 -10.06 25.59 -15.02
CA VAL A 170 -9.97 25.00 -13.67
C VAL A 170 -9.79 23.48 -13.76
N PHE A 171 -10.41 22.83 -14.75
CA PHE A 171 -10.18 21.40 -15.00
C PHE A 171 -8.74 21.13 -15.46
N ARG A 172 -8.17 22.00 -16.28
CA ARG A 172 -6.75 21.91 -16.69
C ARG A 172 -5.82 22.05 -15.50
N GLU A 173 -6.10 22.96 -14.56
CA GLU A 173 -5.34 23.08 -13.31
C GLU A 173 -5.40 21.79 -12.47
N TYR A 174 -6.57 21.14 -12.41
CA TYR A 174 -6.73 19.85 -11.76
C TYR A 174 -5.88 18.76 -12.45
N SER A 175 -5.98 18.66 -13.78
CA SER A 175 -5.23 17.69 -14.57
C SER A 175 -3.72 17.84 -14.40
N ASN A 176 -3.22 19.07 -14.44
CA ASN A 176 -1.80 19.35 -14.20
C ASN A 176 -1.37 18.93 -12.79
N ALA A 177 -2.15 19.27 -11.77
CA ALA A 177 -1.85 18.90 -10.39
C ALA A 177 -1.81 17.36 -10.20
N VAL A 178 -2.72 16.62 -10.85
CA VAL A 178 -2.73 15.16 -10.80
C VAL A 178 -1.53 14.56 -11.53
N ASN A 179 -1.19 15.10 -12.71
CA ASN A 179 -0.05 14.63 -13.49
C ASN A 179 1.29 14.90 -12.77
N ASP A 180 1.44 16.08 -12.18
CA ASP A 180 2.64 16.43 -11.41
C ASP A 180 2.78 15.54 -10.16
N GLN A 181 1.67 15.24 -9.48
CA GLN A 181 1.68 14.34 -8.33
C GLN A 181 2.07 12.90 -8.71
N SER A 182 1.72 12.45 -9.91
CA SER A 182 2.18 11.14 -10.41
C SER A 182 3.70 11.09 -10.51
N ARG A 183 4.34 12.19 -10.88
CA ARG A 183 5.81 12.31 -10.92
C ARG A 183 6.45 12.38 -9.53
N GLU A 184 5.70 12.79 -8.52
CA GLU A 184 6.17 12.78 -7.12
C GLU A 184 6.14 11.39 -6.45
N MET A 185 5.96 10.33 -7.24
CA MET A 185 6.08 8.93 -6.83
C MET A 185 5.00 8.42 -5.88
N TYR A 186 3.78 8.94 -5.93
CA TYR A 186 2.66 8.42 -5.12
C TYR A 186 2.06 7.14 -5.68
N THR A 187 2.29 6.86 -6.94
CA THR A 187 1.77 5.69 -7.63
C THR A 187 2.88 4.97 -8.39
N LEU A 188 2.74 3.68 -8.59
CA LEU A 188 3.66 2.91 -9.44
C LEU A 188 3.76 3.47 -10.85
N ARG A 189 2.68 4.03 -11.37
CA ARG A 189 2.67 4.68 -12.68
C ARG A 189 3.63 5.86 -12.75
N GLY A 190 3.76 6.63 -11.66
CA GLY A 190 4.71 7.76 -11.58
C GLY A 190 6.18 7.33 -11.61
N LEU A 191 6.47 6.06 -11.30
CA LEU A 191 7.81 5.47 -11.36
C LEU A 191 8.13 4.88 -12.74
N MET A 192 7.15 4.74 -13.62
CA MET A 192 7.31 4.13 -14.95
C MET A 192 7.25 5.19 -16.03
N ASP A 193 7.98 4.96 -17.11
CA ASP A 193 7.91 5.75 -18.32
C ASP A 193 7.86 4.84 -19.55
N PHE A 194 7.44 5.40 -20.67
CA PHE A 194 7.46 4.66 -21.94
C PHE A 194 8.89 4.56 -22.46
N ARG A 195 9.26 3.38 -22.87
CA ARG A 195 10.52 3.16 -23.56
C ARG A 195 10.32 3.38 -25.07
N PHE A 196 10.43 4.64 -25.48
CA PHE A 196 10.38 4.97 -26.90
C PHE A 196 11.69 4.58 -27.61
N ASN A 197 11.55 3.88 -28.71
CA ASN A 197 12.66 3.57 -29.60
C ASN A 197 12.22 3.98 -31.01
N GLU A 198 12.92 4.93 -31.62
CA GLU A 198 12.60 5.42 -32.97
C GLU A 198 12.64 4.31 -34.04
N LYS A 199 13.43 3.24 -33.80
CA LYS A 199 13.50 2.10 -34.72
C LYS A 199 12.25 1.24 -34.74
N ASP A 200 11.45 1.32 -33.69
CA ASP A 200 10.20 0.55 -33.52
C ASP A 200 8.98 1.42 -33.85
N ALA A 201 9.19 2.62 -34.36
CA ALA A 201 8.10 3.51 -34.78
C ALA A 201 7.36 2.92 -35.98
N ILE A 202 6.05 2.86 -35.89
CA ILE A 202 5.18 2.44 -36.98
C ILE A 202 4.63 3.67 -37.73
N PRO A 203 4.31 3.55 -39.02
CA PRO A 203 3.64 4.60 -39.78
C PRO A 203 2.32 5.01 -39.11
N LEU A 204 1.92 6.26 -39.29
CA LEU A 204 0.71 6.81 -38.66
C LEU A 204 -0.55 6.03 -39.09
N GLU A 205 -0.56 5.54 -40.32
CA GLU A 205 -1.66 4.77 -40.92
C GLU A 205 -1.84 3.39 -40.26
N GLU A 206 -0.80 2.88 -39.62
CA GLU A 206 -0.84 1.61 -38.89
C GLU A 206 -1.19 1.80 -37.41
N VAL A 207 -1.28 3.06 -36.95
CA VAL A 207 -1.69 3.35 -35.56
C VAL A 207 -3.17 3.02 -35.41
N GLU A 208 -3.46 2.20 -34.41
CA GLU A 208 -4.82 1.76 -34.14
C GLU A 208 -5.74 2.92 -33.73
N ASP A 209 -6.95 2.94 -34.27
CA ASP A 209 -7.96 3.94 -33.94
C ASP A 209 -8.33 3.88 -32.45
N ALA A 210 -8.54 5.06 -31.84
CA ALA A 210 -8.96 5.18 -30.45
C ALA A 210 -10.24 4.38 -30.12
N SER A 211 -11.17 4.26 -31.07
CA SER A 211 -12.40 3.46 -30.94
C SER A 211 -12.13 1.96 -30.76
N GLU A 212 -11.08 1.44 -31.37
CA GLU A 212 -10.65 0.04 -31.21
C GLU A 212 -9.90 -0.16 -29.89
N ILE A 213 -9.08 0.81 -29.50
CA ILE A 213 -8.36 0.78 -28.21
C ILE A 213 -9.35 0.76 -27.05
N VAL A 214 -10.38 1.61 -27.07
CA VAL A 214 -11.39 1.70 -26.00
C VAL A 214 -12.12 0.37 -25.78
N LYS A 215 -12.33 -0.44 -26.80
CA LYS A 215 -12.98 -1.77 -26.68
C LYS A 215 -12.22 -2.77 -25.79
N ARG A 216 -10.93 -2.52 -25.54
CA ARG A 216 -10.10 -3.37 -24.66
C ARG A 216 -10.19 -3.00 -23.20
N PHE A 217 -10.72 -1.82 -22.88
CA PHE A 217 -10.89 -1.40 -21.50
C PHE A 217 -12.20 -1.96 -20.95
N LYS A 218 -12.11 -2.66 -19.84
CA LYS A 218 -13.28 -3.21 -19.14
C LYS A 218 -13.36 -2.60 -17.74
N THR A 219 -14.58 -2.39 -17.29
CA THR A 219 -14.84 -2.09 -15.88
C THR A 219 -14.50 -3.32 -15.04
N GLY A 220 -14.08 -3.08 -13.79
CA GLY A 220 -13.85 -4.18 -12.85
C GLY A 220 -15.16 -4.95 -12.58
N ALA A 221 -15.05 -6.22 -12.23
CA ALA A 221 -16.19 -7.10 -11.94
C ALA A 221 -17.05 -6.64 -10.74
N MET A 222 -16.60 -5.62 -10.04
CA MET A 222 -17.23 -5.09 -8.83
C MET A 222 -17.71 -3.62 -9.01
N SER A 223 -17.78 -3.14 -10.23
CA SER A 223 -18.31 -1.81 -10.53
C SER A 223 -19.84 -1.79 -10.56
#